data_af8b7c9ba3765c2dbaabcb8ab49c083c
#
_entry.id   af8b7c9ba3765c2dbaabcb8ab49c083c
#
_cell.length_a   1.000
_cell.length_b   1.000
_cell.length_c   1.000
_cell.angle_alpha   90.00
_cell.angle_beta   90.00
_cell.angle_gamma   90.00
#
_symmetry.space_group_name_H-M   'P 1'
#
loop_
_entity.id
_entity.type
_entity.pdbx_description
1 polymer ?
#
loop_
_entity_poly.entity_id
_entity_poly.type
_entity_poly.pdbx_seq_one_letter_code
_entity_poly.pdbx_strand_id
1 'polypeptide(L)' 'MNSEALALLLVREMPYGKYKGRKLADLPGHYLGWFAREGFPKGELGSLLALMYELDHNALRDLLAPLRAHRSFGKGQS' A
#
# COMPACT_ATOMS: atom_id res chain seq x y z
N MET A 1 -0.23 -14.69 1.11
CA MET A 1 0.01 -13.29 1.37
C MET A 1 0.16 -13.06 2.85
N ASN A 2 1.11 -12.25 3.23
CA ASN A 2 1.45 -12.07 4.62
C ASN A 2 0.68 -10.89 5.20
N SER A 3 -0.05 -11.10 6.27
CA SER A 3 -0.83 -10.01 6.86
C SER A 3 0.05 -8.92 7.45
N GLU A 4 1.28 -9.27 7.84
CA GLU A 4 2.21 -8.26 8.32
C GLU A 4 2.58 -7.29 7.19
N ALA A 5 2.79 -7.81 5.99
CA ALA A 5 3.09 -6.97 4.84
C ALA A 5 1.90 -6.06 4.52
N LEU A 6 0.69 -6.59 4.63
CA LEU A 6 -0.49 -5.77 4.40
C LEU A 6 -0.58 -4.64 5.42
N ALA A 7 -0.26 -4.94 6.68
CA ALA A 7 -0.28 -3.91 7.71
C ALA A 7 0.76 -2.82 7.44
N LEU A 8 1.93 -3.21 6.92
CA LEU A 8 2.96 -2.24 6.60
C LEU A 8 2.51 -1.26 5.53
N LEU A 9 1.67 -1.70 4.60
CA LEU A 9 1.16 -0.80 3.56
C LEU A 9 0.36 0.36 4.16
N LEU A 10 -0.23 0.13 5.31
CA LEU A 10 -1.06 1.16 5.96
C LEU A 10 -0.25 2.14 6.78
N VAL A 11 0.96 1.78 7.18
CA VAL A 11 1.75 2.66 8.04
C VAL A 11 3.03 3.18 7.38
N ARG A 12 3.58 2.46 6.42
CA ARG A 12 4.82 2.89 5.78
C ARG A 12 4.54 4.00 4.80
N GLU A 13 5.35 5.04 4.81
CA GLU A 13 5.19 6.18 3.92
C GLU A 13 6.17 6.11 2.77
N MET A 14 5.78 6.70 1.64
CA MET A 14 6.69 6.82 0.51
C MET A 14 7.82 7.76 0.90
N PRO A 15 9.07 7.31 0.78
CA PRO A 15 10.20 8.10 1.29
C PRO A 15 10.69 9.18 0.33
N TYR A 16 10.25 9.19 -0.90
CA TYR A 16 10.74 10.15 -1.88
C TYR A 16 9.74 10.32 -3.02
N GLY A 17 10.01 11.26 -3.88
CA GLY A 17 9.26 11.46 -5.11
C GLY A 17 8.00 12.28 -4.92
N LYS A 18 7.16 12.22 -5.94
CA LYS A 18 5.96 13.04 -6.00
C LYS A 18 5.01 12.80 -4.83
N TYR A 19 4.97 11.57 -4.34
CA TYR A 19 4.05 11.23 -3.26
C TYR A 19 4.74 11.00 -1.93
N LYS A 20 5.89 11.65 -1.73
CA LYS A 20 6.61 11.52 -0.48
C LYS A 20 5.69 11.83 0.69
N GLY A 21 5.72 10.98 1.71
CA GLY A 21 4.92 11.16 2.91
C GLY A 21 3.54 10.52 2.84
N ARG A 22 3.12 10.08 1.66
CA ARG A 22 1.84 9.41 1.54
C ARG A 22 1.99 7.94 1.91
N LYS A 23 1.01 7.38 2.60
CA LYS A 23 1.06 5.96 2.94
C LYS A 23 1.06 5.14 1.65
N LEU A 24 1.75 4.01 1.68
CA LEU A 24 1.83 3.18 0.48
C LEU A 24 0.45 2.71 0.02
N ALA A 25 -0.44 2.43 0.97
CA ALA A 25 -1.78 1.98 0.63
C ALA A 25 -2.61 3.07 -0.07
N ASP A 26 -2.17 4.31 0.02
CA ASP A 26 -2.90 5.43 -0.58
C ASP A 26 -2.28 5.92 -1.88
N LEU A 27 -1.28 5.23 -2.39
CA LEU A 27 -0.66 5.63 -3.65
C LEU A 27 -1.60 5.34 -4.82
N PRO A 28 -1.68 6.25 -5.78
CA PRO A 28 -2.59 6.02 -6.91
C PRO A 28 -2.08 4.92 -7.84
N GLY A 29 -3.01 4.27 -8.50
CA GLY A 29 -2.68 3.14 -9.36
C GLY A 29 -1.74 3.49 -10.49
N HIS A 30 -1.90 4.68 -11.09
CA HIS A 30 -1.03 5.05 -12.20
C HIS A 30 0.43 5.22 -11.75
N TYR A 31 0.64 5.64 -10.51
CA TYR A 31 1.99 5.77 -9.96
C TYR A 31 2.60 4.38 -9.73
N LEU A 32 1.81 3.47 -9.19
CA LEU A 32 2.26 2.10 -9.00
C LEU A 32 2.55 1.44 -10.35
N GLY A 33 1.73 1.71 -11.33
CA GLY A 33 1.94 1.19 -12.67
C GLY A 33 3.22 1.71 -13.31
N TRP A 34 3.60 2.94 -12.98
CA TRP A 34 4.86 3.48 -13.47
C TRP A 34 6.03 2.63 -12.97
N PHE A 35 6.02 2.28 -11.68
CA PHE A 35 7.07 1.42 -11.14
C PHE A 35 7.04 0.04 -11.79
N ALA A 36 5.85 -0.48 -12.10
CA ALA A 36 5.77 -1.79 -12.73
C ALA A 36 6.44 -1.80 -14.11
N ARG A 37 6.37 -0.65 -14.82
CA ARG A 37 7.00 -0.55 -16.13
C ARG A 37 8.49 -0.27 -16.02
N GLU A 38 8.87 0.60 -15.09
CA GLU A 38 10.26 1.05 -14.99
C GLU A 38 11.10 0.18 -14.07
N GLY A 39 10.47 -0.59 -13.21
CA GLY A 39 11.17 -1.42 -12.24
C GLY A 39 10.95 -0.90 -10.84
N PHE A 40 10.65 -1.83 -9.92
CA PHE A 40 10.48 -1.46 -8.53
C PHE A 40 11.84 -1.26 -7.87
N PRO A 41 11.94 -0.37 -6.88
CA PRO A 41 13.19 -0.22 -6.14
C PRO A 41 13.56 -1.53 -5.44
N LYS A 42 14.82 -1.66 -5.08
CA LYS A 42 15.29 -2.84 -4.39
C LYS A 42 14.89 -2.78 -2.92
N GLY A 43 14.90 -3.93 -2.29
CA GLY A 43 14.68 -4.01 -0.85
C GLY A 43 13.21 -4.02 -0.46
N GLU A 44 12.98 -3.74 0.79
CA GLU A 44 11.64 -3.85 1.36
C GLU A 44 10.66 -2.91 0.69
N LEU A 45 11.08 -1.68 0.42
CA LEU A 45 10.19 -0.73 -0.22
C LEU A 45 9.69 -1.26 -1.56
N GLY A 46 10.58 -1.81 -2.36
CA GLY A 46 10.18 -2.34 -3.65
C GLY A 46 9.20 -3.50 -3.52
N SER A 47 9.44 -4.37 -2.53
CA SER A 47 8.53 -5.48 -2.30
C SER A 47 7.15 -4.99 -1.90
N LEU A 48 7.09 -3.96 -1.07
CA LEU A 48 5.82 -3.41 -0.63
C LEU A 48 5.10 -2.71 -1.77
N LEU A 49 5.84 -1.98 -2.61
CA LEU A 49 5.24 -1.32 -3.76
C LEU A 49 4.69 -2.35 -4.75
N ALA A 50 5.43 -3.45 -4.94
CA ALA A 50 4.98 -4.50 -5.84
C ALA A 50 3.70 -5.15 -5.30
N LEU A 51 3.64 -5.37 -3.99
CA LEU A 51 2.45 -5.93 -3.38
C LEU A 51 1.27 -4.98 -3.56
N MET A 52 1.48 -3.69 -3.31
CA MET A 52 0.41 -2.73 -3.47
C MET A 52 -0.06 -2.65 -4.92
N TYR A 53 0.90 -2.74 -5.86
CA TYR A 53 0.54 -2.76 -7.27
C TYR A 53 -0.36 -3.96 -7.57
N GLU A 54 -0.03 -5.13 -7.02
CA GLU A 54 -0.84 -6.32 -7.24
C GLU A 54 -2.25 -6.14 -6.70
N LEU A 55 -2.37 -5.56 -5.52
CA LEU A 55 -3.67 -5.33 -4.93
C LEU A 55 -4.49 -4.37 -5.79
N ASP A 56 -3.86 -3.31 -6.27
CA ASP A 56 -4.56 -2.33 -7.07
C ASP A 56 -4.93 -2.91 -8.43
N HIS A 57 -3.98 -3.58 -9.07
CA HIS A 57 -4.18 -4.13 -10.40
C HIS A 57 -5.32 -5.17 -10.43
N ASN A 58 -5.44 -5.92 -9.36
CA ASN A 58 -6.48 -6.95 -9.27
C ASN A 58 -7.73 -6.46 -8.56
N ALA A 59 -7.85 -5.18 -8.35
CA ALA A 59 -9.00 -4.57 -7.68
C ALA A 59 -9.20 -5.13 -6.27
N LEU A 60 -8.10 -5.37 -5.57
CA LEU A 60 -8.15 -5.97 -4.24
C LEU A 60 -7.82 -4.99 -3.11
N ARG A 61 -7.87 -3.68 -3.38
CA ARG A 61 -7.60 -2.71 -2.31
C ARG A 61 -8.54 -2.91 -1.12
N ASP A 62 -9.71 -3.46 -1.37
CA ASP A 62 -10.66 -3.70 -0.28
C ASP A 62 -10.13 -4.68 0.75
N LEU A 63 -9.11 -5.46 0.42
CA LEU A 63 -8.51 -6.34 1.41
C LEU A 63 -7.91 -5.56 2.58
N LEU A 64 -7.63 -4.27 2.37
CA LEU A 64 -7.09 -3.43 3.41
C LEU A 64 -8.16 -2.84 4.31
N ALA A 65 -9.40 -2.84 3.87
CA ALA A 65 -10.47 -2.21 4.62
C ALA A 65 -10.64 -2.76 6.05
N PRO A 66 -10.63 -4.07 6.25
CA PRO A 66 -10.76 -4.58 7.61
C PRO A 66 -9.62 -4.13 8.52
N LEU A 67 -8.40 -4.04 7.97
CA LEU A 67 -7.27 -3.59 8.76
C LEU A 67 -7.39 -2.12 9.12
N ARG A 68 -7.88 -1.31 8.18
CA ARG A 68 -8.12 0.10 8.47
C ARG A 68 -9.19 0.26 9.54
N ALA A 69 -10.27 -0.50 9.42
CA ALA A 69 -11.34 -0.44 10.39
C ALA A 69 -10.86 -0.86 11.77
N HIS A 70 -10.03 -1.89 11.82
CA HIS A 70 -9.49 -2.35 13.09
C HIS A 70 -8.62 -1.28 13.72
N ARG A 71 -7.82 -0.60 12.93
CA ARG A 71 -6.99 0.46 13.46
C ARG A 71 -7.81 1.64 13.95
N SER A 72 -8.94 1.86 13.32
CA SER A 72 -9.80 2.93 13.76
C SER A 72 -10.80 2.48 14.76
N PHE A 73 -10.63 1.28 15.24
CA PHE A 73 -11.52 0.70 16.13
C PHE A 73 -11.75 1.55 17.29
N GLY A 74 -12.33 1.80 17.84
CA GLY A 74 -12.57 2.65 18.87
C GLY A 74 -13.58 3.66 18.44
N LYS A 75 -13.72 3.84 17.25
CA LYS A 75 -14.62 4.67 16.82
C LYS A 75 -15.82 4.04 16.56
N GLY A 76 -15.92 3.18 16.84
CA GLY A 76 -16.95 2.60 16.65
C GLY A 76 -17.52 2.31 15.45
N GLN A 77 -17.33 2.09 15.17
CA GLN A 77 -17.73 1.73 14.35
C GLN A 77 -18.38 1.14 14.17
N SER A 78 -18.53 1.04 14.39
CA SER A 78 -19.05 0.56 14.21
C SER A 78 -19.27 0.23 13.80
#